data_e914987e40cd21ad743c5546447e49e1
#
_entry.id   e914987e40cd21ad743c5546447e49e1
#
_cell.length_a   1.000
_cell.length_b   1.000
_cell.length_c   1.000
_cell.angle_alpha   90.00
_cell.angle_beta   90.00
_cell.angle_gamma   90.00
#
_symmetry.space_group_name_H-M   'P 1'
#
loop_
_entity.id
_entity.type
_entity.pdbx_description
1 polymer ?
#
loop_
_entity_poly.entity_id
_entity_poly.type
_entity_poly.pdbx_seq_one_letter_code
_entity_poly.pdbx_strand_id
1 'polypeptide(L)'
;MKSVLLIGLGLFGRHIAKKLNELNHEVMAIDKKEELVNEVLPYVTNAQIGDSTNEEFLLSLGVGNFDICFVAISGDFQSSLETTSLLKELGAKFVVSRAERDVQEKFLLRNGADQVVYPEKQVASWAAIR
;
A
#
# COMPACT_ATOMS: atom_id res chain seq x y z
N MET A 1 16.78 6.54 -5.68
CA MET A 1 16.17 5.35 -5.07
C MET A 1 15.31 5.74 -3.88
N LYS A 2 14.12 5.17 -3.80
CA LYS A 2 13.19 5.38 -2.69
C LYS A 2 13.04 4.11 -1.87
N SER A 3 12.65 4.26 -0.60
CA SER A 3 12.26 3.14 0.24
C SER A 3 10.74 3.15 0.38
N VAL A 4 10.10 2.02 0.10
CA VAL A 4 8.65 1.90 0.07
C VAL A 4 8.21 0.77 1.00
N LEU A 5 7.27 1.08 1.89
CA LEU A 5 6.57 0.07 2.67
C LEU A 5 5.28 -0.23 1.91
N LEU A 6 5.17 -1.44 1.35
CA LEU A 6 4.04 -1.85 0.54
C LEU A 6 3.17 -2.83 1.32
N ILE A 7 1.92 -2.46 1.56
CA ILE A 7 0.98 -3.23 2.36
C ILE A 7 -0.17 -3.71 1.49
N GLY A 8 -0.34 -5.02 1.41
CA GLY A 8 -1.33 -5.66 0.56
C GLY A 8 -0.71 -6.18 -0.71
N LEU A 9 -0.70 -7.51 -0.86
CA LEU A 9 0.01 -8.20 -1.93
C LEU A 9 -0.92 -9.02 -2.83
N GLY A 10 -2.16 -8.56 -2.97
CA GLY A 10 -3.07 -9.07 -3.99
C GLY A 10 -2.54 -8.68 -5.38
N LEU A 11 -3.38 -8.82 -6.40
CA LEU A 11 -2.94 -8.59 -7.78
C LEU A 11 -2.31 -7.20 -7.98
N PHE A 12 -2.98 -6.16 -7.50
CA PHE A 12 -2.49 -4.80 -7.66
C PHE A 12 -1.17 -4.58 -6.90
N GLY A 13 -1.11 -5.01 -5.64
CA GLY A 13 0.10 -4.87 -4.82
C GLY A 13 1.29 -5.59 -5.43
N ARG A 14 1.08 -6.78 -5.99
CA ARG A 14 2.15 -7.53 -6.66
C ARG A 14 2.67 -6.80 -7.90
N HIS A 15 1.78 -6.19 -8.67
CA HIS A 15 2.19 -5.38 -9.83
C HIS A 15 3.02 -4.18 -9.40
N ILE A 16 2.62 -3.53 -8.31
CA ILE A 16 3.39 -2.40 -7.74
C ILE A 16 4.78 -2.88 -7.31
N ALA A 17 4.86 -4.02 -6.62
CA ALA A 17 6.14 -4.58 -6.17
C ALA A 17 7.08 -4.81 -7.36
N LYS A 18 6.58 -5.45 -8.41
CA LYS A 18 7.37 -5.73 -9.62
C LYS A 18 7.86 -4.45 -10.27
N LYS A 19 6.98 -3.46 -10.39
CA LYS A 19 7.33 -2.19 -11.03
C LYS A 19 8.38 -1.43 -10.22
N LEU A 20 8.24 -1.41 -8.91
CA LEU A 20 9.21 -0.76 -8.05
C LEU A 20 10.58 -1.44 -8.14
N ASN A 21 10.57 -2.77 -8.24
CA ASN A 21 11.82 -3.53 -8.45
C ASN A 21 12.50 -3.16 -9.77
N GLU A 22 11.72 -3.06 -10.85
CA GLU A 22 12.24 -2.64 -12.16
C GLU A 22 12.88 -1.25 -12.10
N LEU A 23 12.34 -0.38 -11.26
CA LEU A 23 12.82 1.00 -11.08
C LEU A 23 13.92 1.10 -10.01
N ASN A 24 14.37 -0.02 -9.48
CA ASN A 24 15.44 -0.12 -8.48
C ASN A 24 15.14 0.55 -7.15
N HIS A 25 13.87 0.54 -6.73
CA HIS A 25 13.49 1.02 -5.41
C HIS A 25 13.55 -0.12 -4.39
N GLU A 26 13.78 0.23 -3.14
CA GLU A 26 13.75 -0.74 -2.04
C GLU A 26 12.31 -0.91 -1.57
N VAL A 27 11.88 -2.15 -1.40
CA VAL A 27 10.51 -2.46 -0.98
C VAL A 27 10.52 -3.41 0.20
N MET A 28 9.82 -3.03 1.27
CA MET A 28 9.40 -3.93 2.33
C MET A 28 7.94 -4.27 2.07
N ALA A 29 7.64 -5.54 1.84
CA ALA A 29 6.28 -5.99 1.49
C ALA A 29 5.62 -6.67 2.68
N ILE A 30 4.34 -6.37 2.91
CA ILE A 30 3.56 -6.88 4.05
C ILE A 30 2.24 -7.45 3.56
N ASP A 31 1.89 -8.63 4.05
CA ASP A 31 0.55 -9.19 3.88
C ASP A 31 0.27 -10.15 5.04
N LYS A 32 -0.99 -10.38 5.33
CA LYS A 32 -1.40 -11.37 6.33
C LYS A 32 -1.22 -12.81 5.84
N LYS A 33 -1.25 -12.99 4.52
CA LYS A 33 -1.22 -14.32 3.90
C LYS A 33 0.19 -14.71 3.50
N GLU A 34 0.67 -15.78 4.09
CA GLU A 34 2.01 -16.29 3.83
C GLU A 34 2.26 -16.57 2.34
N GLU A 35 1.27 -17.13 1.64
CA GLU A 35 1.39 -17.45 0.22
C GLU A 35 1.70 -16.19 -0.60
N LEU A 36 1.03 -15.09 -0.28
CA LEU A 36 1.23 -13.84 -1.02
C LEU A 36 2.58 -13.21 -0.72
N VAL A 37 3.03 -13.33 0.52
CA VAL A 37 4.38 -12.87 0.90
C VAL A 37 5.43 -13.66 0.13
N ASN A 38 5.28 -14.98 0.07
CA ASN A 38 6.24 -15.83 -0.63
C ASN A 38 6.31 -15.53 -2.13
N GLU A 39 5.18 -15.20 -2.74
CA GLU A 39 5.14 -14.90 -4.18
C GLU A 39 5.93 -13.64 -4.55
N VAL A 40 6.04 -12.67 -3.66
CA VAL A 40 6.74 -11.41 -3.98
C VAL A 40 8.21 -11.41 -3.58
N LEU A 41 8.68 -12.40 -2.85
CA LEU A 41 10.08 -12.44 -2.39
C LEU A 41 11.11 -12.14 -3.48
N PRO A 42 10.96 -12.63 -4.74
CA PRO A 42 11.93 -12.32 -5.79
C PRO A 42 11.97 -10.85 -6.20
N TYR A 43 10.97 -10.06 -5.84
CA TYR A 43 10.79 -8.68 -6.32
C TYR A 43 10.96 -7.63 -5.22
N VAL A 44 11.27 -8.04 -4.00
CA VAL A 44 11.32 -7.10 -2.88
C VAL A 44 12.62 -7.25 -2.10
N THR A 45 12.98 -6.20 -1.37
CA THR A 45 14.17 -6.21 -0.54
C THR A 45 13.92 -7.04 0.72
N ASN A 46 12.72 -6.95 1.26
CA ASN A 46 12.32 -7.66 2.48
C ASN A 46 10.82 -7.85 2.48
N ALA A 47 10.33 -8.88 3.16
CA ALA A 47 8.90 -9.14 3.29
C ALA A 47 8.59 -9.73 4.66
N GLN A 48 7.43 -9.39 5.21
CA GLN A 48 6.97 -9.94 6.48
C GLN A 48 5.49 -10.28 6.42
N ILE A 49 5.12 -11.32 7.15
CA ILE A 49 3.74 -11.71 7.36
C ILE A 49 3.24 -10.93 8.58
N GLY A 50 2.13 -10.24 8.45
CA GLY A 50 1.56 -9.52 9.58
C GLY A 50 0.29 -8.79 9.23
N ASP A 51 -0.40 -8.33 10.26
CA ASP A 51 -1.66 -7.60 10.13
C ASP A 51 -1.40 -6.10 10.29
N SER A 52 -1.60 -5.35 9.24
CA SER A 52 -1.34 -3.91 9.22
C SER A 52 -2.37 -3.09 10.02
N THR A 53 -3.43 -3.71 10.50
CA THR A 53 -4.37 -3.04 11.42
C THR A 53 -3.92 -3.15 12.87
N ASN A 54 -2.83 -3.87 13.12
CA ASN A 54 -2.24 -4.00 14.45
C ASN A 54 -1.18 -2.93 14.65
N GLU A 55 -1.42 -2.02 15.59
CA GLU A 55 -0.52 -0.90 15.84
C GLU A 55 0.88 -1.32 16.24
N GLU A 56 0.99 -2.32 17.11
CA GLU A 56 2.31 -2.80 17.57
C GLU A 56 3.12 -3.36 16.42
N PHE A 57 2.46 -4.08 15.49
CA PHE A 57 3.14 -4.61 14.33
C PHE A 57 3.70 -3.47 13.45
N LEU A 58 2.88 -2.45 13.18
CA LEU A 58 3.34 -1.30 12.39
C LEU A 58 4.47 -0.55 13.08
N LEU A 59 4.38 -0.38 14.40
CA LEU A 59 5.46 0.25 15.16
C LEU A 59 6.78 -0.50 14.97
N SER A 60 6.74 -1.82 14.94
CA SER A 60 7.94 -2.64 14.80
C SER A 60 8.64 -2.46 13.46
N LEU A 61 7.92 -1.96 12.45
CA LEU A 61 8.47 -1.81 11.09
C LEU A 61 9.25 -0.51 10.88
N GLY A 62 9.14 0.45 11.79
CA GLY A 62 9.79 1.75 11.61
C GLY A 62 9.16 2.56 10.50
N VAL A 63 7.85 2.76 10.59
CA VAL A 63 7.02 3.40 9.54
C VAL A 63 7.58 4.74 9.07
N GLY A 64 8.09 5.56 9.99
CA GLY A 64 8.64 6.88 9.68
C GLY A 64 9.94 6.86 8.89
N ASN A 65 10.56 5.70 8.73
CA ASN A 65 11.83 5.58 8.00
C ASN A 65 11.64 5.37 6.50
N PHE A 66 10.42 5.07 6.06
CA PHE A 66 10.13 4.86 4.64
C PHE A 66 9.78 6.16 3.96
N ASP A 67 10.22 6.32 2.73
CA ASP A 67 9.86 7.49 1.93
C ASP A 67 8.37 7.48 1.59
N ILE A 68 7.83 6.31 1.29
CA ILE A 68 6.43 6.14 0.93
C ILE A 68 5.89 4.90 1.63
N CYS A 69 4.67 5.01 2.20
CA CYS A 69 3.90 3.87 2.66
C CYS A 69 2.72 3.71 1.69
N PHE A 70 2.66 2.59 1.00
CA PHE A 70 1.64 2.34 -0.02
C PHE A 70 0.66 1.28 0.48
N VAL A 71 -0.59 1.68 0.67
CA VAL A 71 -1.66 0.78 1.10
C VAL A 71 -2.39 0.27 -0.14
N ALA A 72 -2.11 -0.98 -0.52
CA ALA A 72 -2.64 -1.61 -1.72
C ALA A 72 -3.65 -2.72 -1.38
N ILE A 73 -4.23 -2.68 -0.20
CA ILE A 73 -5.23 -3.66 0.25
C ILE A 73 -6.44 -3.58 -0.67
N SER A 74 -6.93 -4.74 -1.13
CA SER A 74 -8.11 -4.81 -1.98
C SER A 74 -9.18 -5.69 -1.33
N GLY A 75 -10.45 -5.36 -1.59
CA GLY A 75 -11.57 -6.14 -1.09
C GLY A 75 -11.86 -6.02 0.40
N ASP A 76 -11.17 -5.13 1.10
CA ASP A 76 -11.33 -4.93 2.55
C ASP A 76 -11.06 -3.47 2.87
N PHE A 77 -12.06 -2.63 2.62
CA PHE A 77 -11.93 -1.20 2.80
C PHE A 77 -11.69 -0.82 4.27
N GLN A 78 -12.31 -1.52 5.20
CA GLN A 78 -12.13 -1.22 6.61
C GLN A 78 -10.65 -1.36 7.01
N SER A 79 -10.02 -2.46 6.63
CA SER A 79 -8.60 -2.67 6.91
C SER A 79 -7.72 -1.62 6.21
N SER A 80 -8.06 -1.27 4.97
CA SER A 80 -7.35 -0.23 4.24
C SER A 80 -7.43 1.12 4.96
N LEU A 81 -8.62 1.48 5.41
CA LEU A 81 -8.84 2.75 6.11
C LEU A 81 -8.12 2.79 7.45
N GLU A 82 -8.23 1.72 8.23
CA GLU A 82 -7.55 1.62 9.53
C GLU A 82 -6.03 1.68 9.35
N THR A 83 -5.50 0.95 8.39
CA THR A 83 -4.06 0.95 8.10
C THR A 83 -3.59 2.35 7.71
N THR A 84 -4.33 3.02 6.83
CA THR A 84 -4.02 4.38 6.38
C THR A 84 -3.95 5.34 7.58
N SER A 85 -4.93 5.28 8.44
CA SER A 85 -4.99 6.13 9.63
C SER A 85 -3.83 5.85 10.58
N LEU A 86 -3.56 4.59 10.86
CA LEU A 86 -2.47 4.19 11.76
C LEU A 86 -1.10 4.63 11.21
N LEU A 87 -0.86 4.45 9.93
CA LEU A 87 0.39 4.87 9.32
C LEU A 87 0.65 6.35 9.54
N LYS A 88 -0.39 7.17 9.35
CA LYS A 88 -0.25 8.61 9.53
C LYS A 88 -0.01 8.96 10.99
N GLU A 89 -0.74 8.36 11.91
CA GLU A 89 -0.55 8.55 13.35
C GLU A 89 0.86 8.17 13.81
N LEU A 90 1.43 7.12 13.21
CA LEU A 90 2.75 6.62 13.57
C LEU A 90 3.89 7.37 12.88
N GLY A 91 3.59 8.41 12.14
CA GLY A 91 4.59 9.28 11.58
C GLY A 91 5.07 8.93 10.17
N ALA A 92 4.26 8.23 9.38
CA ALA A 92 4.60 7.97 7.97
C ALA A 92 4.80 9.29 7.24
N LYS A 93 5.85 9.39 6.44
CA LYS A 93 6.19 10.60 5.71
C LYS A 93 5.20 10.91 4.60
N PHE A 94 4.79 9.87 3.87
CA PHE A 94 3.86 10.03 2.75
C PHE A 94 3.08 8.73 2.58
N VAL A 95 1.76 8.84 2.65
CA VAL A 95 0.86 7.67 2.55
C VAL A 95 0.07 7.74 1.26
N VAL A 96 0.20 6.70 0.44
CA VAL A 96 -0.60 6.50 -0.76
C VAL A 96 -1.55 5.33 -0.50
N SER A 97 -2.83 5.51 -0.74
CA SER A 97 -3.80 4.45 -0.52
C SER A 97 -4.65 4.22 -1.77
N ARG A 98 -4.98 2.96 -2.01
CA ARG A 98 -5.80 2.58 -3.15
C ARG A 98 -7.28 2.67 -2.84
N ALA A 99 -8.05 3.30 -3.71
CA ALA A 99 -9.50 3.26 -3.69
C ALA A 99 -10.01 2.30 -4.75
N GLU A 100 -11.15 1.66 -4.49
CA GLU A 100 -11.84 0.77 -5.42
C GLU A 100 -13.23 1.30 -5.75
N ARG A 101 -13.67 2.37 -5.10
CA ARG A 101 -14.96 3.03 -5.29
C ARG A 101 -14.83 4.53 -5.04
N ASP A 102 -15.66 5.33 -5.69
CA ASP A 102 -15.64 6.79 -5.57
C ASP A 102 -15.67 7.29 -4.13
N VAL A 103 -16.56 6.74 -3.30
CA VAL A 103 -16.72 7.19 -1.93
C VAL A 103 -15.49 6.94 -1.08
N GLN A 104 -14.71 5.93 -1.43
CA GLN A 104 -13.51 5.58 -0.67
C GLN A 104 -12.40 6.63 -0.80
N GLU A 105 -12.31 7.29 -1.94
CA GLU A 105 -11.30 8.34 -2.13
C GLU A 105 -11.37 9.40 -1.03
N LYS A 106 -12.57 9.92 -0.78
CA LYS A 106 -12.74 10.98 0.19
C LYS A 106 -12.47 10.51 1.62
N PHE A 107 -12.89 9.28 1.96
CA PHE A 107 -12.64 8.74 3.30
C PHE A 107 -11.14 8.50 3.54
N LEU A 108 -10.44 8.00 2.55
CA LEU A 108 -9.00 7.78 2.66
C LEU A 108 -8.25 9.09 2.86
N LEU A 109 -8.59 10.12 2.08
CA LEU A 109 -7.98 11.43 2.21
C LEU A 109 -8.26 12.06 3.58
N ARG A 110 -9.48 11.93 4.07
CA ARG A 110 -9.86 12.49 5.38
C ARG A 110 -9.16 11.77 6.54
N ASN A 111 -8.78 10.52 6.35
CA ASN A 111 -8.20 9.70 7.41
C ASN A 111 -6.70 9.50 7.29
N GLY A 112 -6.01 10.32 6.50
CA GLY A 112 -4.57 10.39 6.54
C GLY A 112 -3.82 10.07 5.27
N ALA A 113 -4.48 9.63 4.20
CA ALA A 113 -3.80 9.43 2.93
C ALA A 113 -3.38 10.78 2.37
N ASP A 114 -2.12 10.88 1.96
CA ASP A 114 -1.61 12.07 1.29
C ASP A 114 -2.01 12.07 -0.18
N GLN A 115 -2.15 10.87 -0.74
CA GLN A 115 -2.57 10.68 -2.13
C GLN A 115 -3.41 9.42 -2.22
N VAL A 116 -4.41 9.44 -3.09
CA VAL A 116 -5.24 8.26 -3.38
C VAL A 116 -5.08 7.91 -4.85
N VAL A 117 -4.88 6.62 -5.12
CA VAL A 117 -4.91 6.10 -6.48
C VAL A 117 -6.18 5.28 -6.66
N TYR A 118 -6.82 5.44 -7.80
CA TYR A 118 -8.05 4.71 -8.14
C TYR A 118 -7.89 4.16 -9.56
N PRO A 119 -7.18 3.01 -9.68
CA PRO A 119 -6.79 2.51 -11.01
C PRO A 119 -7.95 2.28 -11.96
N GLU A 120 -9.05 1.70 -11.49
CA GLU A 120 -10.22 1.41 -12.33
C GLU A 120 -10.81 2.69 -12.91
N LYS A 121 -10.93 3.74 -12.12
CA LYS A 121 -11.48 5.02 -12.54
C LYS A 121 -10.53 5.73 -13.51
N GLN A 122 -9.25 5.74 -13.21
CA GLN A 122 -8.23 6.37 -14.04
C GLN A 122 -8.16 5.71 -15.42
N VAL A 123 -8.15 4.37 -15.46
CA VAL A 123 -8.11 3.63 -16.71
C VAL A 123 -9.40 3.80 -17.49
N ALA A 124 -10.56 3.76 -16.83
CA ALA A 124 -11.85 3.95 -17.50
C ALA A 124 -11.96 5.33 -18.13
N SER A 125 -11.55 6.38 -17.42
CA SER A 125 -11.56 7.75 -17.97
C SER A 125 -10.62 7.88 -19.16
N TRP A 126 -9.43 7.30 -19.05
CA TRP A 126 -8.43 7.33 -20.11
C TRP A 126 -8.91 6.57 -21.35
N ALA A 127 -9.51 5.40 -21.17
CA ALA A 127 -10.04 4.59 -22.27
C ALA A 127 -11.23 5.27 -22.97
N ALA A 128 -12.07 5.99 -22.22
CA ALA A 128 -13.23 6.69 -22.79
C ALA A 128 -12.84 7.84 -23.72
N ILE A 129 -11.65 8.40 -23.55
CA ILE A 129 -11.15 9.48 -24.42
C ILE A 129 -10.71 8.92 -25.77
N ARG A 130 -10.40 7.66 -25.83
CA ARG A 130 -9.91 6.97 -27.02
C ARG A 130 -11.04 6.46 -27.90
#